data_83f4435f0f5d3ef8886b8f4789eb08ba
#
_entry.id   83f4435f0f5d3ef8886b8f4789eb08ba
#
_cell.length_a   1.000
_cell.length_b   1.000
_cell.length_c   1.000
_cell.angle_alpha   90.00
_cell.angle_beta   90.00
_cell.angle_gamma   90.00
#
_symmetry.space_group_name_H-M   'P 1'
#
loop_
_entity.id
_entity.type
_entity.pdbx_description
1 polymer ?
#
loop_
_entity_poly.entity_id
_entity_poly.type
_entity_poly.pdbx_seq_one_letter_code
_entity_poly.pdbx_strand_id
1 'polypeptide(L)'
;VDTLRQMLSQSIPQLVSSVITIVSVFFSMCMLSWQLTIVTMLMVALMLFCSKQIAKSSSKYFIQQQRDLGKVNGYIEEMMEGQKVVKVFTHEQKALDGFRQLNDKLKESAKQANNYANIIMPVTAQLGNISYAICALAGAAMAVTGMGGVTLGTVMAFLSLNKSFNMPISQVSMQANSVIMALAGAERIFKMMDETSETDEGYVTLVNVKYGKDDELVETTERTGIWAWKHPHHDGTTTYHKLAGDITFTDVDFGYVPEKTVLHGINLYGRPGQKIAFVGSTGAGKTTITNLINRFYDIADGKIRYDGINIRKIKKDDLRRSLGIVLQDTHLFTGTVMENIRYGRLDA
;
A
#
# COMPACT_ATOMS: atom_id res chain seq x y z
N VAL A 1 -0.83 -5.62 -5.23
CA VAL A 1 -0.59 -7.06 -5.44
C VAL A 1 -0.72 -7.42 -6.91
N ASP A 2 -1.81 -7.01 -7.61
CA ASP A 2 -2.06 -7.39 -9.01
C ASP A 2 -0.97 -6.89 -9.97
N THR A 3 -0.45 -5.68 -9.79
CA THR A 3 0.67 -5.16 -10.58
C THR A 3 1.95 -5.99 -10.39
N LEU A 4 2.22 -6.46 -9.18
CA LEU A 4 3.35 -7.33 -8.89
C LEU A 4 3.18 -8.71 -9.54
N ARG A 5 1.98 -9.28 -9.43
CA ARG A 5 1.62 -10.53 -10.09
C ARG A 5 1.76 -10.43 -11.60
N GLN A 6 1.27 -9.34 -12.21
CA GLN A 6 1.39 -9.09 -13.64
C GLN A 6 2.86 -8.95 -14.07
N MET A 7 3.68 -8.26 -13.28
CA MET A 7 5.12 -8.16 -13.55
C MET A 7 5.78 -9.54 -13.57
N LEU A 8 5.54 -10.37 -12.55
CA LEU A 8 6.17 -11.68 -12.43
C LEU A 8 5.68 -12.67 -13.48
N SER A 9 4.37 -12.67 -13.78
CA SER A 9 3.77 -13.67 -14.68
C SER A 9 3.82 -13.29 -16.17
N GLN A 10 3.91 -12.00 -16.50
CA GLN A 10 3.85 -11.53 -17.89
C GLN A 10 5.05 -10.66 -18.27
N SER A 11 5.35 -9.59 -17.48
CA SER A 11 6.34 -8.61 -17.89
C SER A 11 7.76 -9.15 -17.90
N ILE A 12 8.17 -9.92 -16.90
CA ILE A 12 9.53 -10.51 -16.84
C ILE A 12 9.73 -11.55 -17.95
N PRO A 13 8.85 -12.56 -18.15
CA PRO A 13 9.01 -13.50 -19.26
C PRO A 13 9.04 -12.81 -20.62
N GLN A 14 8.19 -11.79 -20.83
CA GLN A 14 8.16 -11.03 -22.07
C GLN A 14 9.45 -10.23 -22.30
N LEU A 15 10.02 -9.62 -21.26
CA LEU A 15 11.31 -8.92 -21.34
C LEU A 15 12.44 -9.88 -21.69
N VAL A 16 12.53 -11.02 -21.01
CA VAL A 16 13.54 -12.04 -21.28
C VAL A 16 13.44 -12.55 -22.72
N SER A 17 12.22 -12.90 -23.18
CA SER A 17 11.97 -13.32 -24.55
C SER A 17 12.36 -12.23 -25.54
N SER A 18 12.00 -10.98 -25.29
CA SER A 18 12.34 -9.85 -26.15
C SER A 18 13.85 -9.63 -26.27
N VAL A 19 14.57 -9.71 -25.15
CA VAL A 19 16.05 -9.57 -25.14
C VAL A 19 16.71 -10.70 -25.94
N ILE A 20 16.30 -11.94 -25.71
CA ILE A 20 16.83 -13.08 -26.47
C ILE A 20 16.56 -12.90 -27.95
N THR A 21 15.33 -12.49 -28.32
CA THR A 21 14.97 -12.27 -29.75
C THR A 21 15.80 -11.14 -30.35
N ILE A 22 15.95 -10.00 -29.68
CA ILE A 22 16.75 -8.86 -30.14
C ILE A 22 18.20 -9.31 -30.39
N VAL A 23 18.82 -10.01 -29.44
CA VAL A 23 20.20 -10.46 -29.56
C VAL A 23 20.37 -11.47 -30.71
N SER A 24 19.50 -12.50 -30.76
CA SER A 24 19.56 -13.52 -31.79
C SER A 24 19.35 -12.95 -33.18
N VAL A 25 18.33 -12.10 -33.37
CA VAL A 25 18.04 -11.45 -34.64
C VAL A 25 19.16 -10.51 -35.06
N PHE A 26 19.70 -9.71 -34.11
CA PHE A 26 20.83 -8.82 -34.40
C PHE A 26 22.06 -9.58 -34.95
N PHE A 27 22.45 -10.67 -34.29
CA PHE A 27 23.56 -11.49 -34.76
C PHE A 27 23.26 -12.07 -36.12
N SER A 28 22.05 -12.60 -36.36
CA SER A 28 21.65 -13.15 -37.67
C SER A 28 21.68 -12.07 -38.77
N MET A 29 21.25 -10.84 -38.48
CA MET A 29 21.30 -9.71 -39.42
C MET A 29 22.74 -9.33 -39.75
N CYS A 30 23.64 -9.30 -38.77
CA CYS A 30 25.07 -9.02 -38.98
C CYS A 30 25.72 -10.09 -39.88
N MET A 31 25.36 -11.36 -39.70
CA MET A 31 25.87 -12.46 -40.53
C MET A 31 25.37 -12.41 -41.99
N LEU A 32 24.13 -11.95 -42.22
CA LEU A 32 23.56 -11.81 -43.55
C LEU A 32 24.12 -10.59 -44.32
N SER A 33 24.14 -9.42 -43.68
CA SER A 33 24.71 -8.20 -44.27
C SER A 33 24.92 -7.14 -43.18
N TRP A 34 26.17 -6.84 -42.85
CA TRP A 34 26.53 -5.82 -41.88
C TRP A 34 26.14 -4.42 -42.35
N GLN A 35 26.14 -4.15 -43.66
CA GLN A 35 25.76 -2.86 -44.25
C GLN A 35 24.28 -2.56 -44.00
N LEU A 36 23.39 -3.52 -44.31
CA LEU A 36 21.95 -3.37 -44.04
C LEU A 36 21.63 -3.32 -42.53
N THR A 37 22.44 -3.99 -41.73
CA THR A 37 22.31 -3.95 -40.27
C THR A 37 22.57 -2.53 -39.72
N ILE A 38 23.59 -1.83 -40.25
CA ILE A 38 23.83 -0.40 -39.85
C ILE A 38 22.63 0.47 -40.21
N VAL A 39 22.04 0.30 -41.39
CA VAL A 39 20.85 1.05 -41.80
C VAL A 39 19.69 0.79 -40.84
N THR A 40 19.46 -0.47 -40.50
CA THR A 40 18.41 -0.83 -39.52
C THR A 40 18.69 -0.21 -38.13
N MET A 41 19.92 -0.26 -37.66
CA MET A 41 20.29 0.33 -36.35
C MET A 41 20.10 1.83 -36.31
N LEU A 42 20.38 2.56 -37.39
CA LEU A 42 20.09 3.99 -37.51
C LEU A 42 18.58 4.27 -37.42
N MET A 43 17.77 3.47 -38.10
CA MET A 43 16.32 3.57 -38.06
C MET A 43 15.75 3.24 -36.66
N VAL A 44 16.30 2.25 -35.98
CA VAL A 44 15.94 1.90 -34.61
C VAL A 44 16.31 3.04 -33.64
N ALA A 45 17.48 3.63 -33.78
CA ALA A 45 17.88 4.79 -32.96
C ALA A 45 16.91 5.98 -33.17
N LEU A 46 16.51 6.24 -34.43
CA LEU A 46 15.49 7.26 -34.74
C LEU A 46 14.14 6.93 -34.10
N MET A 47 13.71 5.65 -34.18
CA MET A 47 12.46 5.17 -33.59
C MET A 47 12.46 5.36 -32.07
N LEU A 48 13.55 4.99 -31.39
CA LEU A 48 13.70 5.16 -29.94
C LEU A 48 13.71 6.63 -29.53
N PHE A 49 14.37 7.48 -30.32
CA PHE A 49 14.39 8.93 -30.09
C PHE A 49 12.97 9.52 -30.19
N CYS A 50 12.23 9.23 -31.26
CA CYS A 50 10.85 9.69 -31.43
C CYS A 50 9.94 9.18 -30.33
N SER A 51 10.03 7.88 -29.98
CA SER A 51 9.25 7.27 -28.90
C SER A 51 9.52 7.94 -27.56
N LYS A 52 10.79 8.23 -27.23
CA LYS A 52 11.19 8.93 -26.01
C LYS A 52 10.59 10.35 -25.91
N GLN A 53 10.59 11.10 -27.01
CA GLN A 53 10.01 12.44 -27.04
C GLN A 53 8.49 12.43 -26.85
N ILE A 54 7.80 11.52 -27.53
CA ILE A 54 6.35 11.36 -27.37
C ILE A 54 6.00 10.90 -25.96
N ALA A 55 6.73 9.89 -25.41
CA ALA A 55 6.52 9.37 -24.06
C ALA A 55 6.74 10.45 -22.99
N LYS A 56 7.75 11.31 -23.14
CA LYS A 56 7.99 12.43 -22.23
C LYS A 56 6.81 13.41 -22.19
N SER A 57 6.24 13.74 -23.35
CA SER A 57 5.06 14.61 -23.44
C SER A 57 3.82 13.93 -22.87
N SER A 58 3.60 12.65 -23.21
CA SER A 58 2.51 11.84 -22.67
C SER A 58 2.54 11.78 -21.15
N SER A 59 3.70 11.47 -20.54
CA SER A 59 3.88 11.40 -19.09
C SER A 59 3.50 12.70 -18.38
N LYS A 60 3.88 13.85 -18.94
CA LYS A 60 3.51 15.17 -18.38
C LYS A 60 1.98 15.34 -18.29
N TYR A 61 1.26 14.98 -19.34
CA TYR A 61 -0.20 15.13 -19.38
C TYR A 61 -0.91 14.07 -18.55
N PHE A 62 -0.36 12.85 -18.43
CA PHE A 62 -0.89 11.84 -17.51
C PHE A 62 -0.78 12.27 -16.04
N ILE A 63 0.34 12.86 -15.63
CA ILE A 63 0.50 13.43 -14.28
C ILE A 63 -0.53 14.54 -14.03
N GLN A 64 -0.74 15.41 -15.03
CA GLN A 64 -1.75 16.48 -14.94
C GLN A 64 -3.16 15.90 -14.83
N GLN A 65 -3.51 14.89 -15.63
CA GLN A 65 -4.78 14.19 -15.56
C GLN A 65 -5.02 13.57 -14.17
N GLN A 66 -4.01 12.92 -13.57
CA GLN A 66 -4.14 12.35 -12.22
C GLN A 66 -4.37 13.43 -11.15
N ARG A 67 -3.72 14.58 -11.27
CA ARG A 67 -3.96 15.73 -10.38
C ARG A 67 -5.38 16.27 -10.52
N ASP A 68 -5.86 16.42 -11.74
CA ASP A 68 -7.20 16.95 -12.00
C ASP A 68 -8.28 15.95 -11.60
N LEU A 69 -8.04 14.64 -11.77
CA LEU A 69 -8.90 13.57 -11.24
C LEU A 69 -8.98 13.63 -9.71
N GLY A 70 -7.84 13.82 -9.03
CA GLY A 70 -7.82 14.00 -7.58
C GLY A 70 -8.64 15.20 -7.11
N LYS A 71 -8.60 16.34 -7.84
CA LYS A 71 -9.42 17.52 -7.53
C LYS A 71 -10.91 17.26 -7.73
N VAL A 72 -11.29 16.55 -8.79
CA VAL A 72 -12.70 16.18 -9.04
C VAL A 72 -13.19 15.27 -7.93
N ASN A 73 -12.44 14.24 -7.57
CA ASN A 73 -12.82 13.30 -6.50
C ASN A 73 -12.92 14.01 -5.14
N GLY A 74 -11.94 14.86 -4.78
CA GLY A 74 -11.99 15.61 -3.53
C GLY A 74 -13.19 16.58 -3.48
N TYR A 75 -13.52 17.20 -4.60
CA TYR A 75 -14.72 18.06 -4.68
C TYR A 75 -16.01 17.26 -4.52
N ILE A 76 -16.11 16.07 -5.12
CA ILE A 76 -17.27 15.18 -4.96
C ILE A 76 -17.41 14.79 -3.50
N GLU A 77 -16.32 14.36 -2.84
CA GLU A 77 -16.31 13.97 -1.43
C GLU A 77 -16.78 15.15 -0.54
N GLU A 78 -16.20 16.34 -0.73
CA GLU A 78 -16.58 17.57 -0.01
C GLU A 78 -18.08 17.89 -0.18
N MET A 79 -18.59 17.85 -1.41
CA MET A 79 -20.01 18.14 -1.67
C MET A 79 -20.93 17.06 -1.14
N MET A 80 -20.52 15.80 -1.13
CA MET A 80 -21.31 14.70 -0.56
C MET A 80 -21.35 14.76 0.97
N GLU A 81 -20.23 15.01 1.63
CA GLU A 81 -20.18 15.22 3.09
C GLU A 81 -20.96 16.47 3.51
N GLY A 82 -20.79 17.56 2.75
CA GLY A 82 -21.48 18.83 2.96
C GLY A 82 -22.91 18.91 2.41
N GLN A 83 -23.50 17.81 1.91
CA GLN A 83 -24.78 17.83 1.20
C GLN A 83 -25.91 18.54 1.95
N LYS A 84 -26.01 18.34 3.27
CA LYS A 84 -27.02 19.00 4.10
C LYS A 84 -26.87 20.53 4.09
N VAL A 85 -25.61 21.00 4.12
CA VAL A 85 -25.29 22.44 4.10
C VAL A 85 -25.64 23.02 2.72
N VAL A 86 -25.24 22.35 1.64
CA VAL A 86 -25.56 22.75 0.26
C VAL A 86 -27.10 22.90 0.10
N LYS A 87 -27.87 21.94 0.63
CA LYS A 87 -29.32 21.93 0.58
C LYS A 87 -29.97 23.10 1.38
N VAL A 88 -29.51 23.31 2.61
CA VAL A 88 -30.08 24.36 3.49
C VAL A 88 -29.82 25.75 2.91
N PHE A 89 -28.69 25.98 2.26
CA PHE A 89 -28.36 27.26 1.64
C PHE A 89 -28.79 27.36 0.16
N THR A 90 -29.44 26.34 -0.42
CA THR A 90 -29.86 26.28 -1.82
C THR A 90 -28.73 26.57 -2.80
N HIS A 91 -27.53 26.00 -2.54
CA HIS A 91 -26.34 26.23 -3.34
C HIS A 91 -26.05 25.09 -4.36
N GLU A 92 -27.07 24.27 -4.71
CA GLU A 92 -26.89 23.12 -5.63
C GLU A 92 -26.35 23.55 -7.00
N GLN A 93 -26.89 24.67 -7.54
CA GLN A 93 -26.42 25.16 -8.83
C GLN A 93 -24.95 25.59 -8.80
N LYS A 94 -24.54 26.27 -7.72
CA LYS A 94 -23.16 26.70 -7.52
C LYS A 94 -22.22 25.49 -7.38
N ALA A 95 -22.65 24.46 -6.66
CA ALA A 95 -21.92 23.20 -6.53
C ALA A 95 -21.78 22.48 -7.88
N LEU A 96 -22.87 22.45 -8.67
CA LEU A 96 -22.86 21.86 -10.02
C LEU A 96 -21.92 22.62 -10.97
N ASP A 97 -21.90 23.93 -10.93
CA ASP A 97 -21.03 24.75 -11.77
C ASP A 97 -19.55 24.58 -11.36
N GLY A 98 -19.25 24.46 -10.07
CA GLY A 98 -17.91 24.10 -9.58
C GLY A 98 -17.46 22.74 -10.08
N PHE A 99 -18.32 21.73 -10.01
CA PHE A 99 -18.06 20.41 -10.56
C PHE A 99 -17.76 20.44 -12.06
N ARG A 100 -18.59 21.15 -12.84
CA ARG A 100 -18.42 21.29 -14.30
C ARG A 100 -17.07 21.87 -14.64
N GLN A 101 -16.65 22.94 -13.94
CA GLN A 101 -15.35 23.56 -14.19
C GLN A 101 -14.17 22.60 -13.94
N LEU A 102 -14.23 21.82 -12.87
CA LEU A 102 -13.20 20.83 -12.56
C LEU A 102 -13.22 19.66 -13.55
N ASN A 103 -14.41 19.19 -13.92
CA ASN A 103 -14.58 18.13 -14.90
C ASN A 103 -14.12 18.54 -16.31
N ASP A 104 -14.36 19.78 -16.73
CA ASP A 104 -13.85 20.28 -18.02
C ASP A 104 -12.33 20.36 -18.05
N LYS A 105 -11.68 20.73 -16.93
CA LYS A 105 -10.21 20.67 -16.81
C LYS A 105 -9.70 19.22 -16.88
N LEU A 106 -10.35 18.29 -16.19
CA LEU A 106 -10.01 16.86 -16.27
C LEU A 106 -10.19 16.34 -17.70
N LYS A 107 -11.29 16.68 -18.36
CA LYS A 107 -11.56 16.31 -19.76
C LYS A 107 -10.42 16.78 -20.69
N GLU A 108 -9.97 18.03 -20.56
CA GLU A 108 -8.91 18.56 -21.42
C GLU A 108 -7.57 17.88 -21.14
N SER A 109 -7.18 17.70 -19.88
CA SER A 109 -5.95 17.00 -19.53
C SER A 109 -5.97 15.51 -19.94
N ALA A 110 -7.13 14.84 -19.80
CA ALA A 110 -7.32 13.47 -20.27
C ALA A 110 -7.23 13.36 -21.80
N LYS A 111 -7.83 14.30 -22.53
CA LYS A 111 -7.74 14.36 -23.99
C LYS A 111 -6.30 14.48 -24.45
N GLN A 112 -5.53 15.40 -23.84
CA GLN A 112 -4.11 15.58 -24.19
C GLN A 112 -3.29 14.33 -23.86
N ALA A 113 -3.47 13.74 -22.69
CA ALA A 113 -2.78 12.53 -22.28
C ALA A 113 -3.03 11.38 -23.26
N ASN A 114 -4.30 11.13 -23.62
CA ASN A 114 -4.69 10.08 -24.54
C ASN A 114 -4.23 10.35 -25.98
N ASN A 115 -4.25 11.60 -26.44
CA ASN A 115 -3.74 11.94 -27.77
C ASN A 115 -2.27 11.55 -27.92
N TYR A 116 -1.41 11.93 -26.96
CA TYR A 116 0.00 11.55 -27.01
C TYR A 116 0.22 10.04 -26.85
N ALA A 117 -0.53 9.38 -25.96
CA ALA A 117 -0.41 7.93 -25.76
C ALA A 117 -0.77 7.15 -27.02
N ASN A 118 -1.88 7.54 -27.68
CA ASN A 118 -2.38 6.82 -28.84
C ASN A 118 -1.55 7.05 -30.12
N ILE A 119 -0.74 8.12 -30.19
CA ILE A 119 0.16 8.39 -31.32
C ILE A 119 1.42 7.50 -31.29
N ILE A 120 1.86 7.01 -30.11
CA ILE A 120 3.11 6.24 -30.01
C ILE A 120 3.09 4.99 -30.92
N MET A 121 2.02 4.18 -30.85
CA MET A 121 1.94 2.95 -31.62
C MET A 121 1.92 3.19 -33.15
N PRO A 122 1.06 4.06 -33.72
CA PRO A 122 1.11 4.38 -35.16
C PRO A 122 2.45 4.94 -35.62
N VAL A 123 3.06 5.85 -34.89
CA VAL A 123 4.37 6.44 -35.25
C VAL A 123 5.46 5.34 -35.26
N THR A 124 5.50 4.50 -34.22
CA THR A 124 6.47 3.40 -34.16
C THR A 124 6.28 2.39 -35.32
N ALA A 125 5.02 2.03 -35.61
CA ALA A 125 4.71 1.12 -36.71
C ALA A 125 5.11 1.70 -38.06
N GLN A 126 4.85 3.00 -38.31
CA GLN A 126 5.23 3.62 -39.58
C GLN A 126 6.75 3.78 -39.71
N LEU A 127 7.47 4.09 -38.65
CA LEU A 127 8.93 4.11 -38.65
C LEU A 127 9.50 2.71 -38.97
N GLY A 128 8.87 1.65 -38.44
CA GLY A 128 9.20 0.27 -38.77
C GLY A 128 8.96 -0.06 -40.27
N ASN A 129 7.83 0.40 -40.83
CA ASN A 129 7.53 0.25 -42.26
C ASN A 129 8.51 1.03 -43.15
N ILE A 130 8.89 2.25 -42.73
CA ILE A 130 9.90 3.06 -43.46
C ILE A 130 11.26 2.36 -43.38
N SER A 131 11.66 1.82 -42.22
CA SER A 131 12.89 1.01 -42.10
C SER A 131 12.90 -0.16 -43.05
N TYR A 132 11.78 -0.89 -43.13
CA TYR A 132 11.62 -2.00 -44.04
C TYR A 132 11.78 -1.58 -45.52
N ALA A 133 11.14 -0.48 -45.94
CA ALA A 133 11.22 0.03 -47.30
C ALA A 133 12.64 0.50 -47.67
N ILE A 134 13.33 1.22 -46.74
CA ILE A 134 14.72 1.62 -46.94
C ILE A 134 15.64 0.41 -47.09
N CYS A 135 15.50 -0.59 -46.23
CA CYS A 135 16.28 -1.83 -46.28
C CYS A 135 15.99 -2.62 -47.58
N ALA A 136 14.75 -2.63 -48.06
CA ALA A 136 14.38 -3.27 -49.32
C ALA A 136 15.04 -2.57 -50.50
N LEU A 137 14.98 -1.23 -50.58
CA LEU A 137 15.60 -0.43 -51.63
C LEU A 137 17.14 -0.55 -51.62
N ALA A 138 17.75 -0.40 -50.46
CA ALA A 138 19.19 -0.52 -50.28
C ALA A 138 19.68 -1.96 -50.63
N GLY A 139 18.98 -2.97 -50.14
CA GLY A 139 19.28 -4.37 -50.39
C GLY A 139 19.13 -4.75 -51.85
N ALA A 140 18.06 -4.27 -52.52
CA ALA A 140 17.88 -4.46 -53.98
C ALA A 140 19.00 -3.80 -54.78
N ALA A 141 19.36 -2.55 -54.46
CA ALA A 141 20.49 -1.86 -55.11
C ALA A 141 21.81 -2.62 -54.92
N MET A 142 22.09 -3.14 -53.72
CA MET A 142 23.28 -3.93 -53.44
C MET A 142 23.28 -5.25 -54.21
N ALA A 143 22.13 -5.93 -54.32
CA ALA A 143 21.99 -7.19 -55.07
C ALA A 143 22.21 -6.98 -56.57
N VAL A 144 21.74 -5.87 -57.16
CA VAL A 144 21.93 -5.54 -58.59
C VAL A 144 23.38 -5.15 -58.88
N THR A 145 24.02 -4.39 -57.96
CA THR A 145 25.42 -3.94 -58.16
C THR A 145 26.45 -4.98 -57.74
N GLY A 146 26.04 -6.12 -57.14
CA GLY A 146 26.95 -7.15 -56.60
C GLY A 146 27.71 -6.70 -55.36
N MET A 147 27.35 -5.58 -54.75
CA MET A 147 28.04 -5.01 -53.62
C MET A 147 27.83 -5.87 -52.36
N GLY A 148 28.92 -6.25 -51.70
CA GLY A 148 28.89 -7.00 -50.42
C GLY A 148 28.39 -8.47 -50.55
N GLY A 149 28.34 -9.02 -51.77
CA GLY A 149 27.89 -10.43 -52.00
C GLY A 149 26.41 -10.68 -51.67
N VAL A 150 25.61 -9.60 -51.57
CA VAL A 150 24.18 -9.68 -51.22
C VAL A 150 23.39 -10.23 -52.41
N THR A 151 22.66 -11.31 -52.18
CA THR A 151 21.76 -11.94 -53.16
C THR A 151 20.31 -11.54 -52.89
N LEU A 152 19.42 -11.76 -53.84
CA LEU A 152 17.98 -11.53 -53.62
C LEU A 152 17.43 -12.34 -52.43
N GLY A 153 17.91 -13.59 -52.27
CA GLY A 153 17.55 -14.44 -51.13
C GLY A 153 18.02 -13.85 -49.80
N THR A 154 19.24 -13.27 -49.77
CA THR A 154 19.77 -12.57 -48.59
C THR A 154 18.89 -11.37 -48.22
N VAL A 155 18.46 -10.58 -49.23
CA VAL A 155 17.57 -9.41 -48.98
C VAL A 155 16.23 -9.86 -48.39
N MET A 156 15.62 -10.89 -48.95
CA MET A 156 14.33 -11.41 -48.45
C MET A 156 14.44 -11.93 -47.02
N ALA A 157 15.50 -12.69 -46.70
CA ALA A 157 15.78 -13.14 -45.33
C ALA A 157 16.00 -11.97 -44.37
N PHE A 158 16.79 -10.97 -44.80
CA PHE A 158 17.07 -9.76 -44.00
C PHE A 158 15.80 -8.95 -43.70
N LEU A 159 14.91 -8.77 -44.69
CA LEU A 159 13.64 -8.07 -44.50
C LEU A 159 12.72 -8.77 -43.49
N SER A 160 12.70 -10.11 -43.52
CA SER A 160 11.99 -10.90 -42.50
C SER A 160 12.56 -10.68 -41.10
N LEU A 161 13.88 -10.66 -40.93
CA LEU A 161 14.56 -10.38 -39.66
C LEU A 161 14.34 -8.94 -39.24
N ASN A 162 14.38 -7.96 -40.14
CA ASN A 162 14.08 -6.54 -39.82
C ASN A 162 12.68 -6.38 -39.20
N LYS A 163 11.67 -7.05 -39.79
CA LYS A 163 10.32 -7.04 -39.23
C LYS A 163 10.25 -7.68 -37.83
N SER A 164 10.95 -8.80 -37.64
CA SER A 164 11.03 -9.51 -36.37
C SER A 164 11.82 -8.72 -35.30
N PHE A 165 12.71 -7.82 -35.70
CA PHE A 165 13.52 -6.99 -34.79
C PHE A 165 12.77 -5.82 -34.20
N ASN A 166 11.89 -5.17 -34.97
CA ASN A 166 11.19 -3.94 -34.54
C ASN A 166 10.14 -4.19 -33.44
N MET A 167 9.49 -5.34 -33.44
CA MET A 167 8.41 -5.68 -32.51
C MET A 167 8.89 -5.81 -31.05
N PRO A 168 9.96 -6.57 -30.73
CA PRO A 168 10.50 -6.69 -29.38
C PRO A 168 10.98 -5.37 -28.78
N ILE A 169 11.52 -4.46 -29.60
CA ILE A 169 11.99 -3.15 -29.13
C ILE A 169 10.83 -2.33 -28.57
N SER A 170 9.70 -2.31 -29.26
CA SER A 170 8.48 -1.64 -28.77
C SER A 170 7.96 -2.28 -27.49
N GLN A 171 8.00 -3.61 -27.39
CA GLN A 171 7.56 -4.36 -26.22
C GLN A 171 8.42 -4.04 -24.99
N VAL A 172 9.74 -4.02 -25.10
CA VAL A 172 10.65 -3.66 -23.99
C VAL A 172 10.33 -2.26 -23.46
N SER A 173 10.09 -1.30 -24.35
CA SER A 173 9.76 0.08 -23.95
C SER A 173 8.44 0.17 -23.17
N MET A 174 7.43 -0.61 -23.55
CA MET A 174 6.14 -0.67 -22.83
C MET A 174 6.27 -1.36 -21.47
N GLN A 175 7.03 -2.46 -21.41
CA GLN A 175 7.19 -3.22 -20.16
C GLN A 175 8.01 -2.49 -19.09
N ALA A 176 8.90 -1.57 -19.47
CA ALA A 176 9.71 -0.80 -18.51
C ALA A 176 8.84 -0.05 -17.48
N ASN A 177 7.75 0.58 -17.92
CA ASN A 177 6.83 1.28 -17.03
C ASN A 177 6.10 0.31 -16.07
N SER A 178 5.68 -0.85 -16.56
CA SER A 178 5.04 -1.88 -15.73
C SER A 178 5.96 -2.38 -14.63
N VAL A 179 7.25 -2.55 -14.93
CA VAL A 179 8.25 -2.95 -13.92
C VAL A 179 8.43 -1.87 -12.86
N ILE A 180 8.56 -0.60 -13.25
CA ILE A 180 8.70 0.52 -12.30
C ILE A 180 7.49 0.61 -11.36
N MET A 181 6.28 0.51 -11.92
CA MET A 181 5.04 0.52 -11.12
C MET A 181 4.96 -0.66 -10.16
N ALA A 182 5.38 -1.84 -10.60
CA ALA A 182 5.38 -3.03 -9.77
C ALA A 182 6.43 -2.95 -8.65
N LEU A 183 7.63 -2.41 -8.91
CA LEU A 183 8.66 -2.19 -7.89
C LEU A 183 8.19 -1.21 -6.82
N ALA A 184 7.54 -0.10 -7.20
CA ALA A 184 6.96 0.84 -6.24
C ALA A 184 5.84 0.19 -5.40
N GLY A 185 5.05 -0.71 -6.00
CA GLY A 185 4.07 -1.52 -5.28
C GLY A 185 4.70 -2.53 -4.32
N ALA A 186 5.78 -3.18 -4.75
CA ALA A 186 6.54 -4.13 -3.94
C ALA A 186 7.16 -3.45 -2.72
N GLU A 187 7.78 -2.29 -2.89
CA GLU A 187 8.36 -1.51 -1.79
C GLU A 187 7.34 -1.26 -0.66
N ARG A 188 6.11 -0.87 -1.02
CA ARG A 188 5.05 -0.66 -0.02
C ARG A 188 4.64 -1.94 0.69
N ILE A 189 4.58 -3.07 -0.04
CA ILE A 189 4.24 -4.37 0.54
C ILE A 189 5.33 -4.82 1.50
N PHE A 190 6.61 -4.76 1.08
CA PHE A 190 7.72 -5.16 1.93
C PHE A 190 7.86 -4.25 3.15
N LYS A 191 7.68 -2.93 2.99
CA LYS A 191 7.65 -2.01 4.13
C LYS A 191 6.58 -2.40 5.16
N MET A 192 5.40 -2.82 4.69
CA MET A 192 4.34 -3.29 5.59
C MET A 192 4.68 -4.66 6.22
N MET A 193 5.36 -5.55 5.49
CA MET A 193 5.80 -6.85 6.01
C MET A 193 6.94 -6.73 7.02
N ASP A 194 7.79 -5.70 6.86
CA ASP A 194 8.94 -5.42 7.72
C ASP A 194 8.54 -4.61 8.98
N GLU A 195 7.26 -4.18 9.09
CA GLU A 195 6.78 -3.55 10.32
C GLU A 195 6.92 -4.52 11.49
N THR A 196 7.50 -4.03 12.57
CA THR A 196 7.68 -4.83 13.78
C THR A 196 6.34 -5.09 14.45
N SER A 197 6.08 -6.35 14.75
CA SER A 197 4.88 -6.72 15.52
C SER A 197 4.92 -6.11 16.92
N GLU A 198 3.75 -5.94 17.52
CA GLU A 198 3.62 -5.45 18.88
C GLU A 198 4.46 -6.30 19.85
N THR A 199 5.38 -5.67 20.56
CA THR A 199 6.20 -6.34 21.58
C THR A 199 5.43 -6.47 22.89
N ASP A 200 5.53 -7.60 23.57
CA ASP A 200 4.95 -7.83 24.90
C ASP A 200 5.97 -8.51 25.81
N GLU A 201 6.51 -7.73 26.73
CA GLU A 201 7.45 -8.21 27.76
C GLU A 201 6.71 -8.55 29.08
N GLY A 202 5.39 -8.57 29.08
CA GLY A 202 4.57 -8.94 30.22
C GLY A 202 4.78 -10.40 30.63
N TYR A 203 4.85 -10.65 31.92
CA TYR A 203 5.01 -11.99 32.49
C TYR A 203 3.90 -12.37 33.49
N VAL A 204 3.12 -11.40 33.93
CA VAL A 204 1.94 -11.63 34.78
C VAL A 204 0.77 -12.06 33.88
N THR A 205 0.13 -13.16 34.22
CA THR A 205 -0.95 -13.79 33.43
C THR A 205 -2.27 -13.82 34.20
N LEU A 206 -3.38 -13.84 33.47
CA LEU A 206 -4.73 -13.96 34.04
C LEU A 206 -5.15 -15.43 34.05
N VAL A 207 -5.45 -15.97 35.23
CA VAL A 207 -5.81 -17.36 35.43
C VAL A 207 -7.13 -17.51 36.18
N ASN A 208 -7.84 -18.66 35.95
CA ASN A 208 -8.97 -19.04 36.78
C ASN A 208 -8.45 -19.53 38.13
N VAL A 209 -9.13 -19.14 39.21
CA VAL A 209 -8.79 -19.57 40.58
C VAL A 209 -10.01 -20.04 41.33
N LYS A 210 -9.79 -20.83 42.37
CA LYS A 210 -10.76 -21.18 43.39
C LYS A 210 -10.22 -20.92 44.80
N TYR A 211 -11.10 -20.78 45.77
CA TYR A 211 -10.68 -20.64 47.16
C TYR A 211 -10.27 -22.00 47.71
N GLY A 212 -9.07 -22.11 48.25
CA GLY A 212 -8.54 -23.26 48.97
C GLY A 212 -9.10 -23.36 50.40
N LYS A 213 -8.51 -24.27 51.21
CA LYS A 213 -8.99 -24.54 52.60
C LYS A 213 -8.77 -23.36 53.54
N ASP A 214 -7.76 -22.52 53.30
CA ASP A 214 -7.40 -21.37 54.15
C ASP A 214 -7.78 -20.01 53.49
N ASP A 215 -8.80 -20.01 52.61
CA ASP A 215 -9.26 -18.86 51.83
C ASP A 215 -8.21 -18.32 50.86
N GLU A 216 -7.15 -19.08 50.60
CA GLU A 216 -6.12 -18.77 49.61
C GLU A 216 -6.62 -19.00 48.18
N LEU A 217 -6.12 -18.20 47.24
CA LEU A 217 -6.43 -18.37 45.82
C LEU A 217 -5.53 -19.43 45.21
N VAL A 218 -6.14 -20.49 44.70
CA VAL A 218 -5.45 -21.63 44.04
C VAL A 218 -5.86 -21.68 42.57
N GLU A 219 -4.88 -21.76 41.70
CA GLU A 219 -5.08 -21.87 40.24
C GLU A 219 -5.86 -23.15 39.90
N THR A 220 -6.80 -23.06 38.98
CA THR A 220 -7.62 -24.19 38.52
C THR A 220 -7.88 -24.08 37.02
N THR A 221 -8.01 -25.24 36.37
CA THR A 221 -8.45 -25.33 34.98
C THR A 221 -9.98 -25.29 34.83
N GLU A 222 -10.69 -25.43 35.93
CA GLU A 222 -12.16 -25.37 35.98
C GLU A 222 -12.62 -23.91 35.79
N ARG A 223 -13.73 -23.71 35.09
CA ARG A 223 -14.32 -22.41 34.89
C ARG A 223 -15.11 -21.97 36.15
N THR A 224 -14.47 -21.30 37.06
CA THR A 224 -15.05 -20.83 38.34
C THR A 224 -15.76 -19.50 38.26
N GLY A 225 -15.46 -18.70 37.20
CA GLY A 225 -15.89 -17.31 37.13
C GLY A 225 -15.06 -16.37 38.01
N ILE A 226 -14.09 -16.87 38.77
CA ILE A 226 -13.18 -16.10 39.61
C ILE A 226 -11.82 -16.06 38.92
N TRP A 227 -11.33 -14.84 38.69
CA TRP A 227 -10.08 -14.60 38.00
C TRP A 227 -9.06 -13.95 38.92
N ALA A 228 -7.77 -14.29 38.73
CA ALA A 228 -6.68 -13.68 39.46
C ALA A 228 -5.45 -13.48 38.57
N TRP A 229 -4.67 -12.50 38.89
CA TRP A 229 -3.35 -12.25 38.33
C TRP A 229 -2.33 -13.18 38.95
N LYS A 230 -1.74 -14.08 38.18
CA LYS A 230 -0.60 -14.91 38.56
C LYS A 230 0.66 -14.12 38.36
N HIS A 231 1.27 -13.68 39.45
CA HIS A 231 2.48 -12.84 39.45
C HIS A 231 3.67 -13.66 39.95
N PRO A 232 4.51 -14.21 39.06
CA PRO A 232 5.78 -14.84 39.44
C PRO A 232 6.78 -13.77 39.86
N HIS A 233 7.54 -14.05 40.92
CA HIS A 233 8.60 -13.19 41.45
C HIS A 233 9.98 -13.77 41.16
N HIS A 234 11.03 -12.91 41.19
CA HIS A 234 12.42 -13.31 40.92
C HIS A 234 12.99 -14.34 41.92
N ASP A 235 12.40 -14.42 43.13
CA ASP A 235 12.75 -15.39 44.17
C ASP A 235 12.13 -16.78 43.96
N GLY A 236 11.41 -16.98 42.86
CA GLY A 236 10.70 -18.24 42.52
C GLY A 236 9.33 -18.37 43.17
N THR A 237 8.91 -17.40 43.99
CA THR A 237 7.54 -17.39 44.56
C THR A 237 6.53 -16.89 43.54
N THR A 238 5.26 -17.29 43.70
CA THR A 238 4.15 -16.82 42.87
C THR A 238 3.05 -16.31 43.79
N THR A 239 2.55 -15.11 43.52
CA THR A 239 1.41 -14.55 44.23
C THR A 239 0.20 -14.48 43.31
N TYR A 240 -1.00 -14.66 43.88
CA TYR A 240 -2.27 -14.53 43.17
C TYR A 240 -3.02 -13.30 43.71
N HIS A 241 -3.31 -12.34 42.81
CA HIS A 241 -4.11 -11.16 43.14
C HIS A 241 -5.45 -11.26 42.44
N LYS A 242 -6.54 -11.25 43.19
CA LYS A 242 -7.90 -11.33 42.63
C LYS A 242 -8.11 -10.16 41.65
N LEU A 243 -8.67 -10.46 40.48
CA LEU A 243 -9.10 -9.44 39.53
C LEU A 243 -10.25 -8.64 40.14
N ALA A 244 -10.02 -7.38 40.41
CA ALA A 244 -10.99 -6.47 41.03
C ALA A 244 -11.31 -5.26 40.13
N GLY A 245 -10.39 -4.87 39.26
CA GLY A 245 -10.53 -3.74 38.36
C GLY A 245 -10.15 -2.40 39.00
N ASP A 246 -9.25 -2.42 40.01
CA ASP A 246 -8.63 -1.20 40.53
C ASP A 246 -7.61 -0.63 39.57
N ILE A 247 -7.69 0.65 39.25
CA ILE A 247 -6.74 1.31 38.38
C ILE A 247 -6.18 2.58 38.99
N THR A 248 -4.85 2.77 38.85
CA THR A 248 -4.16 3.95 39.36
C THR A 248 -3.15 4.46 38.33
N PHE A 249 -3.22 5.75 38.03
CA PHE A 249 -2.21 6.52 37.33
C PHE A 249 -1.45 7.37 38.32
N THR A 250 -0.14 7.37 38.24
CA THR A 250 0.73 8.17 39.10
C THR A 250 1.71 8.92 38.23
N ASP A 251 1.57 10.23 38.19
CA ASP A 251 2.45 11.17 37.49
C ASP A 251 2.74 10.75 36.04
N VAL A 252 1.66 10.51 35.29
CA VAL A 252 1.77 9.95 33.92
C VAL A 252 1.86 11.06 32.89
N ASP A 253 2.99 11.07 32.16
CA ASP A 253 3.18 11.86 30.96
C ASP A 253 3.10 10.96 29.72
N PHE A 254 2.41 11.45 28.69
CA PHE A 254 2.28 10.69 27.44
C PHE A 254 2.08 11.59 26.22
N GLY A 255 2.73 11.23 25.12
CA GLY A 255 2.54 11.76 23.77
C GLY A 255 2.62 10.67 22.71
N TYR A 256 1.83 10.78 21.65
CA TYR A 256 1.88 9.84 20.51
C TYR A 256 3.17 9.99 19.67
N VAL A 257 3.77 11.18 19.71
CA VAL A 257 5.06 11.50 19.11
C VAL A 257 5.91 12.23 20.14
N PRO A 258 7.24 12.07 20.13
CA PRO A 258 8.13 12.64 21.15
C PRO A 258 8.00 14.16 21.32
N GLU A 259 7.68 14.86 20.22
CA GLU A 259 7.64 16.32 20.19
C GLU A 259 6.35 16.91 20.73
N LYS A 260 5.32 16.09 21.00
CA LYS A 260 4.01 16.56 21.43
C LYS A 260 3.43 15.72 22.56
N THR A 261 3.61 16.18 23.79
CA THR A 261 2.96 15.60 24.96
C THR A 261 1.46 15.94 24.96
N VAL A 262 0.62 14.97 25.23
CA VAL A 262 -0.85 15.07 25.28
C VAL A 262 -1.37 14.99 26.72
N LEU A 263 -0.74 14.19 27.56
CA LEU A 263 -1.06 14.06 28.99
C LEU A 263 0.15 14.53 29.78
N HIS A 264 -0.09 15.37 30.80
CA HIS A 264 0.94 15.95 31.65
C HIS A 264 0.65 15.66 33.11
N GLY A 265 1.52 14.92 33.82
CA GLY A 265 1.48 14.64 35.23
C GLY A 265 0.13 14.08 35.72
N ILE A 266 -0.49 13.18 34.95
CA ILE A 266 -1.82 12.68 35.24
C ILE A 266 -1.81 11.77 36.47
N ASN A 267 -2.60 12.18 37.48
CA ASN A 267 -2.90 11.40 38.67
C ASN A 267 -4.38 11.05 38.68
N LEU A 268 -4.70 9.76 38.64
CA LEU A 268 -6.06 9.25 38.54
C LEU A 268 -6.15 7.92 39.29
N TYR A 269 -7.26 7.69 39.95
CA TYR A 269 -7.58 6.39 40.55
C TYR A 269 -9.05 6.02 40.29
N GLY A 270 -9.29 4.72 40.04
CA GLY A 270 -10.60 4.12 39.87
C GLY A 270 -10.70 2.88 40.71
N ARG A 271 -11.64 2.85 41.68
CA ARG A 271 -11.87 1.71 42.57
C ARG A 271 -12.86 0.71 41.96
N PRO A 272 -12.83 -0.57 42.32
CA PRO A 272 -13.79 -1.56 41.90
C PRO A 272 -15.25 -1.11 42.09
N GLY A 273 -16.07 -1.27 41.04
CA GLY A 273 -17.48 -0.84 41.02
C GLY A 273 -17.72 0.65 40.85
N GLN A 274 -16.68 1.49 40.82
CA GLN A 274 -16.80 2.91 40.60
C GLN A 274 -17.06 3.26 39.12
N LYS A 275 -17.95 4.22 38.88
CA LYS A 275 -18.16 4.82 37.56
C LYS A 275 -17.43 6.16 37.48
N ILE A 276 -16.56 6.31 36.47
CA ILE A 276 -15.76 7.52 36.25
C ILE A 276 -16.13 8.12 34.92
N ALA A 277 -16.38 9.43 34.87
CA ALA A 277 -16.60 10.16 33.63
C ALA A 277 -15.45 11.14 33.38
N PHE A 278 -14.83 11.03 32.18
CA PHE A 278 -13.85 12.01 31.72
C PHE A 278 -14.57 13.12 30.95
N VAL A 279 -14.45 14.35 31.39
CA VAL A 279 -15.07 15.52 30.79
C VAL A 279 -13.99 16.49 30.31
N GLY A 280 -14.19 17.11 29.17
CA GLY A 280 -13.25 18.07 28.57
C GLY A 280 -13.51 18.26 27.07
N SER A 281 -12.86 19.28 26.50
CA SER A 281 -12.95 19.58 25.07
C SER A 281 -12.37 18.45 24.19
N THR A 282 -12.67 18.49 22.89
CA THR A 282 -12.03 17.59 21.91
C THR A 282 -10.52 17.80 21.95
N GLY A 283 -9.76 16.72 21.97
CA GLY A 283 -8.29 16.77 22.07
C GLY A 283 -7.73 16.85 23.51
N ALA A 284 -8.56 16.94 24.55
CA ALA A 284 -8.12 16.99 25.97
C ALA A 284 -7.54 15.68 26.53
N GLY A 285 -7.29 14.66 25.71
CA GLY A 285 -6.66 13.41 26.13
C GLY A 285 -7.60 12.34 26.72
N LYS A 286 -8.93 12.53 26.68
CA LYS A 286 -9.89 11.53 27.22
C LYS A 286 -9.72 10.13 26.63
N THR A 287 -9.70 10.04 25.31
CA THR A 287 -9.49 8.78 24.60
C THR A 287 -8.07 8.24 24.80
N THR A 288 -7.09 9.12 25.01
CA THR A 288 -5.72 8.73 25.30
C THR A 288 -5.63 7.95 26.63
N ILE A 289 -6.35 8.38 27.66
CA ILE A 289 -6.40 7.66 28.94
C ILE A 289 -6.94 6.24 28.74
N THR A 290 -8.05 6.07 28.00
CA THR A 290 -8.61 4.75 27.73
C THR A 290 -7.68 3.87 26.88
N ASN A 291 -6.96 4.46 25.93
CA ASN A 291 -5.95 3.75 25.13
C ASN A 291 -4.78 3.26 25.99
N LEU A 292 -4.36 4.04 26.99
CA LEU A 292 -3.30 3.63 27.92
C LEU A 292 -3.76 2.54 28.90
N ILE A 293 -5.03 2.55 29.32
CA ILE A 293 -5.62 1.48 30.14
C ILE A 293 -5.59 0.14 29.38
N ASN A 294 -5.91 0.16 28.06
CA ASN A 294 -5.85 -1.03 27.21
C ASN A 294 -4.42 -1.38 26.73
N ARG A 295 -3.43 -0.59 27.16
CA ARG A 295 -2.03 -0.73 26.79
C ARG A 295 -1.83 -0.85 25.26
N PHE A 296 -2.56 -0.02 24.48
CA PHE A 296 -2.28 0.16 23.06
C PHE A 296 -0.99 0.95 22.82
N TYR A 297 -0.58 1.71 23.85
CA TYR A 297 0.68 2.43 23.90
C TYR A 297 1.30 2.25 25.29
N ASP A 298 2.62 2.17 25.37
CA ASP A 298 3.36 2.18 26.61
C ASP A 298 3.79 3.62 26.94
N ILE A 299 3.69 4.00 28.22
CA ILE A 299 4.08 5.33 28.71
C ILE A 299 5.60 5.47 28.80
N ALA A 300 6.12 6.67 28.54
CA ALA A 300 7.54 6.96 28.71
C ALA A 300 7.87 7.25 30.21
N ASP A 301 7.01 7.98 30.90
CA ASP A 301 7.20 8.39 32.30
C ASP A 301 5.94 8.18 33.13
N GLY A 302 6.10 8.09 34.45
CA GLY A 302 5.04 7.79 35.39
C GLY A 302 4.79 6.28 35.56
N LYS A 303 3.66 5.95 36.20
CA LYS A 303 3.24 4.56 36.47
C LYS A 303 1.75 4.39 36.33
N ILE A 304 1.34 3.34 35.60
CA ILE A 304 -0.04 2.85 35.57
C ILE A 304 -0.06 1.50 36.25
N ARG A 305 -0.95 1.34 37.24
CA ARG A 305 -1.17 0.05 37.92
C ARG A 305 -2.59 -0.43 37.72
N TYR A 306 -2.74 -1.71 37.53
CA TYR A 306 -4.01 -2.40 37.47
C TYR A 306 -4.02 -3.49 38.54
N ASP A 307 -4.98 -3.43 39.47
CA ASP A 307 -5.01 -4.25 40.70
C ASP A 307 -3.67 -4.23 41.47
N GLY A 308 -3.06 -3.03 41.59
CA GLY A 308 -1.77 -2.81 42.24
C GLY A 308 -0.54 -3.24 41.44
N ILE A 309 -0.70 -3.98 40.34
CA ILE A 309 0.38 -4.49 39.48
C ILE A 309 0.69 -3.44 38.41
N ASN A 310 1.99 -3.16 38.16
CA ASN A 310 2.37 -2.30 37.03
C ASN A 310 1.90 -2.93 35.73
N ILE A 311 1.12 -2.18 34.94
CA ILE A 311 0.50 -2.65 33.70
C ILE A 311 1.50 -3.20 32.69
N ARG A 312 2.76 -2.72 32.69
CA ARG A 312 3.86 -3.23 31.83
C ARG A 312 4.25 -4.67 32.16
N LYS A 313 4.02 -5.12 33.39
CA LYS A 313 4.31 -6.50 33.82
C LYS A 313 3.22 -7.48 33.42
N ILE A 314 2.01 -6.99 33.11
CA ILE A 314 0.88 -7.81 32.72
C ILE A 314 0.98 -8.11 31.22
N LYS A 315 0.78 -9.36 30.79
CA LYS A 315 0.69 -9.70 29.37
C LYS A 315 -0.46 -8.94 28.74
N LYS A 316 -0.22 -8.33 27.57
CA LYS A 316 -1.19 -7.49 26.85
C LYS A 316 -2.48 -8.23 26.53
N ASP A 317 -2.38 -9.49 26.09
CA ASP A 317 -3.55 -10.30 25.78
C ASP A 317 -4.40 -10.60 27.01
N ASP A 318 -3.77 -10.87 28.17
CA ASP A 318 -4.45 -11.15 29.41
C ASP A 318 -5.06 -9.87 30.02
N LEU A 319 -4.36 -8.74 29.91
CA LEU A 319 -4.92 -7.44 30.28
C LEU A 319 -6.18 -7.12 29.47
N ARG A 320 -6.09 -7.22 28.15
CA ARG A 320 -7.20 -6.93 27.23
C ARG A 320 -8.36 -7.90 27.42
N ARG A 321 -8.09 -9.16 27.78
CA ARG A 321 -9.12 -10.15 28.12
C ARG A 321 -9.89 -9.78 29.39
N SER A 322 -9.28 -9.06 30.32
CA SER A 322 -9.92 -8.59 31.56
C SER A 322 -10.76 -7.34 31.37
N LEU A 323 -10.63 -6.65 30.24
CA LEU A 323 -11.25 -5.37 29.91
C LEU A 323 -12.33 -5.54 28.83
N GLY A 324 -13.38 -4.73 28.90
CA GLY A 324 -14.32 -4.52 27.82
C GLY A 324 -14.20 -3.08 27.29
N ILE A 325 -14.07 -2.92 26.01
CA ILE A 325 -14.02 -1.60 25.37
C ILE A 325 -15.19 -1.40 24.41
N VAL A 326 -15.82 -0.22 24.49
CA VAL A 326 -16.81 0.24 23.51
C VAL A 326 -16.21 1.46 22.81
N LEU A 327 -15.96 1.33 21.51
CA LEU A 327 -15.39 2.40 20.71
C LEU A 327 -16.49 3.37 20.22
N GLN A 328 -16.10 4.60 19.94
CA GLN A 328 -17.01 5.61 19.39
C GLN A 328 -17.42 5.24 17.96
N ASP A 329 -16.48 4.78 17.15
CA ASP A 329 -16.70 4.32 15.80
C ASP A 329 -16.79 2.79 15.80
N THR A 330 -18.00 2.26 15.53
CA THR A 330 -18.24 0.82 15.51
C THR A 330 -17.89 0.28 14.12
N HIS A 331 -16.89 -0.59 14.05
CA HIS A 331 -16.57 -1.33 12.84
C HIS A 331 -17.29 -2.68 12.85
N LEU A 332 -18.02 -2.96 11.76
CA LEU A 332 -18.66 -4.25 11.54
C LEU A 332 -17.82 -5.06 10.55
N PHE A 333 -17.53 -6.29 10.93
CA PHE A 333 -16.88 -7.26 10.06
C PHE A 333 -17.88 -7.90 9.10
N THR A 334 -17.41 -8.30 7.93
CA THR A 334 -18.24 -9.06 6.97
C THR A 334 -18.69 -10.37 7.61
N GLY A 335 -20.00 -10.53 7.75
CA GLY A 335 -20.63 -11.67 8.40
C GLY A 335 -22.02 -11.34 8.90
N THR A 336 -22.61 -12.23 9.68
CA THR A 336 -23.94 -12.04 10.29
C THR A 336 -23.87 -11.07 11.49
N VAL A 337 -25.01 -10.52 11.89
CA VAL A 337 -25.14 -9.71 13.12
C VAL A 337 -24.70 -10.55 14.34
N MET A 338 -25.07 -11.82 14.38
CA MET A 338 -24.71 -12.74 15.48
C MET A 338 -23.19 -12.93 15.58
N GLU A 339 -22.51 -13.14 14.45
CA GLU A 339 -21.03 -13.27 14.41
C GLU A 339 -20.35 -12.00 14.90
N ASN A 340 -20.85 -10.82 14.51
CA ASN A 340 -20.32 -9.54 15.00
C ASN A 340 -20.56 -9.36 16.53
N ILE A 341 -21.70 -9.76 17.07
CA ILE A 341 -21.97 -9.73 18.51
C ILE A 341 -21.04 -10.69 19.26
N ARG A 342 -20.81 -11.89 18.70
CA ARG A 342 -19.96 -12.92 19.29
C ARG A 342 -18.48 -12.74 19.02
N TYR A 343 -18.07 -11.66 18.36
CA TYR A 343 -16.68 -11.47 17.94
C TYR A 343 -15.66 -11.61 19.08
N GLY A 344 -16.00 -11.10 20.27
CA GLY A 344 -15.17 -11.26 21.47
C GLY A 344 -15.18 -12.66 22.08
N ARG A 345 -16.11 -13.54 21.68
CA ARG A 345 -16.26 -14.91 22.16
C ARG A 345 -17.05 -15.75 21.15
N LEU A 346 -16.32 -16.33 20.20
CA LEU A 346 -16.91 -17.05 19.07
C LEU A 346 -17.72 -18.30 19.45
N ASP A 347 -17.45 -18.88 20.61
CA ASP A 347 -18.11 -20.07 21.19
C ASP A 347 -19.29 -19.73 22.14
N ALA A 348 -19.71 -18.46 22.21
CA ALA A 348 -20.78 -18.00 23.09
C ALA A 348 -22.17 -18.38 22.58
#